data_4de880a712b1cb039b18b8596712517f
#
_entry.id   4de880a712b1cb039b18b8596712517f
#
_cell.length_a   1.000
_cell.length_b   1.000
_cell.length_c   1.000
_cell.angle_alpha   90.00
_cell.angle_beta   90.00
_cell.angle_gamma   90.00
#
_symmetry.space_group_name_H-M   'P 1'
#
loop_
_entity.id
_entity.type
_entity.pdbx_description
1 polymer ?
#
loop_
_entity_poly.entity_id
_entity_poly.type
_entity_poly.pdbx_seq_one_letter_code
_entity_poly.pdbx_strand_id
1 'polypeptide(L)'
;MAAFKEMKWAITGGSGQLSRSLIDLLDQEGVPYTAWSHQDLDVADESSISVIKENSPDLLINCAAWTNVDAAEEFPDKATRVNQVGPRNMAQVAKELKIPLIHISTDYVFSGQSQQPWRTHSKTEPMSAYGLSKLLGEKEITKSLDADFYILRTAWLYGPYGKNFSKTILKKAITSKEPINVVNDQIGQPTTTKSLAEQIFKVAKSRVPSGVYHATNTGQASWWDLACEIFELVGEDVERVRPSTSEEFPSKVKRPKYSVLDQSAWSKVGMESMPEWRRALKEVFPEICKAVEREL
;
A
#
# COMPACT_ATOMS: atom_id res chain seq x y z
N MET A 1 5.65 25.36 10.93
CA MET A 1 5.30 25.11 9.51
C MET A 1 6.49 25.29 8.57
N ALA A 2 7.35 26.30 8.74
CA ALA A 2 8.52 26.48 7.88
C ALA A 2 9.49 25.27 7.92
N ALA A 3 9.87 24.78 9.09
CA ALA A 3 10.79 23.66 9.24
C ALA A 3 10.33 22.34 8.59
N PHE A 4 9.01 22.11 8.45
CA PHE A 4 8.49 20.90 7.77
C PHE A 4 8.62 20.98 6.25
N LYS A 5 8.47 22.18 5.66
CA LYS A 5 8.64 22.39 4.20
C LYS A 5 10.10 22.32 3.74
N GLU A 6 11.03 22.40 4.68
CA GLU A 6 12.47 22.29 4.42
C GLU A 6 12.96 20.83 4.60
N MET A 7 12.12 19.96 5.19
CA MET A 7 12.43 18.55 5.39
C MET A 7 12.66 17.84 4.06
N LYS A 8 13.81 17.23 3.90
CA LYS A 8 14.19 16.48 2.71
C LYS A 8 13.78 15.02 2.84
N TRP A 9 12.88 14.58 1.99
CA TRP A 9 12.35 13.21 2.03
C TRP A 9 13.13 12.28 1.11
N ALA A 10 13.43 11.07 1.59
CA ALA A 10 14.00 9.97 0.81
C ALA A 10 12.93 8.91 0.56
N ILE A 11 12.67 8.55 -0.69
CA ILE A 11 11.62 7.61 -1.07
C ILE A 11 12.23 6.46 -1.86
N THR A 12 12.14 5.22 -1.36
CA THR A 12 12.52 4.03 -2.12
C THR A 12 11.32 3.42 -2.85
N GLY A 13 11.57 2.75 -3.97
CA GLY A 13 10.51 2.25 -4.84
C GLY A 13 9.79 3.36 -5.60
N GLY A 14 10.51 4.43 -5.99
CA GLY A 14 9.98 5.66 -6.58
C GLY A 14 9.15 5.49 -7.85
N SER A 15 9.30 4.39 -8.59
CA SER A 15 8.46 4.08 -9.76
C SER A 15 7.13 3.40 -9.42
N GLY A 16 6.92 3.01 -8.14
CA GLY A 16 5.71 2.33 -7.67
C GLY A 16 4.48 3.23 -7.66
N GLN A 17 3.28 2.62 -7.70
CA GLN A 17 2.01 3.36 -7.74
C GLN A 17 1.81 4.30 -6.54
N LEU A 18 2.19 3.88 -5.33
CA LEU A 18 2.09 4.73 -4.14
C LEU A 18 3.10 5.87 -4.17
N SER A 19 4.36 5.55 -4.48
CA SER A 19 5.42 6.55 -4.52
C SER A 19 5.11 7.67 -5.51
N ARG A 20 4.54 7.35 -6.66
CA ARG A 20 4.13 8.36 -7.66
C ARG A 20 3.03 9.27 -7.13
N SER A 21 2.00 8.71 -6.46
CA SER A 21 0.97 9.55 -5.83
C SER A 21 1.51 10.38 -4.66
N LEU A 22 2.52 9.87 -3.94
CA LEU A 22 3.20 10.62 -2.90
C LEU A 22 4.05 11.76 -3.48
N ILE A 23 4.75 11.51 -4.59
CA ILE A 23 5.54 12.50 -5.33
C ILE A 23 4.64 13.63 -5.82
N ASP A 24 3.49 13.32 -6.45
CA ASP A 24 2.52 14.33 -6.86
C ASP A 24 2.07 15.24 -5.70
N LEU A 25 1.83 14.64 -4.53
CA LEU A 25 1.46 15.39 -3.33
C LEU A 25 2.62 16.28 -2.82
N LEU A 26 3.85 15.75 -2.79
CA LEU A 26 5.02 16.51 -2.35
C LEU A 26 5.33 17.69 -3.28
N ASP A 27 5.17 17.51 -4.59
CA ASP A 27 5.29 18.58 -5.59
C ASP A 27 4.24 19.68 -5.36
N GLN A 28 2.98 19.30 -5.09
CA GLN A 28 1.90 20.24 -4.78
C GLN A 28 2.15 21.03 -3.48
N GLU A 29 2.70 20.36 -2.45
CA GLU A 29 3.01 20.97 -1.16
C GLU A 29 4.35 21.73 -1.13
N GLY A 30 5.16 21.59 -2.16
CA GLY A 30 6.50 22.19 -2.27
C GLY A 30 7.49 21.62 -1.25
N VAL A 31 7.40 20.31 -0.97
CA VAL A 31 8.30 19.59 -0.05
C VAL A 31 9.42 18.92 -0.85
N PRO A 32 10.70 19.18 -0.54
CA PRO A 32 11.81 18.57 -1.26
C PRO A 32 11.94 17.07 -0.99
N TYR A 33 12.18 16.30 -2.04
CA TYR A 33 12.37 14.86 -1.96
C TYR A 33 13.44 14.34 -2.92
N THR A 34 13.92 13.14 -2.67
CA THR A 34 14.65 12.31 -3.63
C THR A 34 13.98 10.94 -3.68
N ALA A 35 13.61 10.49 -4.87
CA ALA A 35 12.95 9.21 -5.07
C ALA A 35 13.79 8.32 -5.98
N TRP A 36 14.07 7.08 -5.55
CA TRP A 36 14.83 6.09 -6.31
C TRP A 36 13.91 4.97 -6.77
N SER A 37 13.97 4.67 -8.06
CA SER A 37 13.36 3.45 -8.63
C SER A 37 14.22 2.22 -8.26
N HIS A 38 13.72 1.01 -8.57
CA HIS A 38 14.50 -0.20 -8.39
C HIS A 38 15.78 -0.24 -9.28
N GLN A 39 15.78 0.48 -10.40
CA GLN A 39 16.96 0.57 -11.28
C GLN A 39 18.04 1.47 -10.67
N ASP A 40 17.64 2.47 -9.90
CA ASP A 40 18.54 3.42 -9.26
C ASP A 40 19.08 2.89 -7.92
N LEU A 41 18.26 2.09 -7.20
CA LEU A 41 18.56 1.62 -5.86
C LEU A 41 17.87 0.28 -5.59
N ASP A 42 18.63 -0.79 -5.41
CA ASP A 42 18.16 -2.06 -4.86
C ASP A 42 18.22 -2.00 -3.33
N VAL A 43 17.05 -1.92 -2.68
CA VAL A 43 16.94 -1.84 -1.21
C VAL A 43 17.57 -3.04 -0.48
N ALA A 44 17.74 -4.17 -1.17
CA ALA A 44 18.34 -5.37 -0.61
C ALA A 44 19.86 -5.46 -0.84
N ASP A 45 20.47 -4.47 -1.48
CA ASP A 45 21.91 -4.38 -1.70
C ASP A 45 22.52 -3.30 -0.80
N GLU A 46 23.33 -3.70 0.16
CA GLU A 46 24.00 -2.80 1.11
C GLU A 46 24.92 -1.79 0.43
N SER A 47 25.49 -2.14 -0.72
CA SER A 47 26.34 -1.19 -1.48
C SER A 47 25.51 -0.08 -2.13
N SER A 48 24.29 -0.39 -2.59
CA SER A 48 23.43 0.57 -3.27
C SER A 48 22.77 1.57 -2.32
N ILE A 49 22.57 1.20 -1.05
CA ILE A 49 21.90 2.09 -0.08
C ILE A 49 22.77 3.26 0.43
N SER A 50 24.09 3.24 0.15
CA SER A 50 24.98 4.35 0.51
C SER A 50 24.51 5.70 -0.06
N VAL A 51 23.90 5.67 -1.26
CA VAL A 51 23.35 6.88 -1.91
C VAL A 51 22.28 7.58 -1.06
N ILE A 52 21.54 6.84 -0.23
CA ILE A 52 20.56 7.45 0.70
C ILE A 52 21.30 8.27 1.76
N LYS A 53 22.42 7.75 2.30
CA LYS A 53 23.23 8.43 3.32
C LYS A 53 23.90 9.69 2.74
N GLU A 54 24.42 9.60 1.53
CA GLU A 54 25.01 10.75 0.82
C GLU A 54 23.99 11.85 0.56
N ASN A 55 22.73 11.48 0.33
CA ASN A 55 21.64 12.42 0.15
C ASN A 55 21.27 13.18 1.44
N SER A 56 21.62 12.66 2.62
CA SER A 56 21.35 13.24 3.94
C SER A 56 19.89 13.68 4.12
N PRO A 57 18.92 12.74 4.01
CA PRO A 57 17.50 13.04 4.21
C PRO A 57 17.14 13.26 5.67
N ASP A 58 16.00 13.92 5.91
CA ASP A 58 15.40 14.11 7.25
C ASP A 58 14.31 13.06 7.55
N LEU A 59 13.84 12.34 6.53
CA LEU A 59 12.80 11.30 6.63
C LEU A 59 13.03 10.26 5.53
N LEU A 60 12.95 8.97 5.91
CA LEU A 60 13.02 7.86 4.96
C LEU A 60 11.67 7.18 4.83
N ILE A 61 11.18 7.03 3.58
CA ILE A 61 9.94 6.33 3.26
C ILE A 61 10.27 5.13 2.38
N ASN A 62 10.02 3.94 2.92
CA ASN A 62 10.22 2.70 2.21
C ASN A 62 8.90 2.21 1.58
N CYS A 63 8.72 2.52 0.30
CA CYS A 63 7.66 2.00 -0.55
C CYS A 63 8.12 0.82 -1.42
N ALA A 64 9.42 0.49 -1.42
CA ALA A 64 9.94 -0.63 -2.18
C ALA A 64 9.43 -1.95 -1.62
N ALA A 65 8.85 -2.79 -2.48
CA ALA A 65 8.38 -4.11 -2.11
C ALA A 65 8.23 -5.02 -3.35
N TRP A 66 8.41 -6.30 -3.15
CA TRP A 66 7.90 -7.33 -4.04
C TRP A 66 6.42 -7.51 -3.76
N THR A 67 5.54 -7.10 -4.69
CA THR A 67 4.08 -7.07 -4.48
C THR A 67 3.31 -8.12 -5.28
N ASN A 68 3.99 -8.86 -6.17
CA ASN A 68 3.35 -9.94 -6.92
C ASN A 68 3.17 -11.16 -6.00
N VAL A 69 1.96 -11.30 -5.46
CA VAL A 69 1.58 -12.32 -4.47
C VAL A 69 1.75 -13.73 -5.05
N ASP A 70 1.29 -13.94 -6.28
CA ASP A 70 1.37 -15.26 -6.94
C ASP A 70 2.83 -15.65 -7.25
N ALA A 71 3.63 -14.73 -7.77
CA ALA A 71 5.04 -14.96 -8.02
C ALA A 71 5.88 -15.11 -6.74
N ALA A 72 5.41 -14.60 -5.60
CA ALA A 72 6.08 -14.81 -4.32
C ALA A 72 6.03 -16.28 -3.85
N GLU A 73 4.98 -17.04 -4.21
CA GLU A 73 4.93 -18.47 -3.94
C GLU A 73 5.93 -19.27 -4.81
N GLU A 74 6.16 -18.81 -6.03
CA GLU A 74 7.12 -19.44 -6.95
C GLU A 74 8.58 -19.06 -6.63
N PHE A 75 8.79 -17.84 -6.11
CA PHE A 75 10.10 -17.26 -5.83
C PHE A 75 10.18 -16.67 -4.41
N PRO A 76 9.95 -17.47 -3.34
CA PRO A 76 9.87 -16.95 -1.97
C PRO A 76 11.17 -16.28 -1.51
N ASP A 77 12.33 -16.76 -1.96
CA ASP A 77 13.62 -16.15 -1.62
C ASP A 77 13.77 -14.75 -2.22
N LYS A 78 13.28 -14.54 -3.45
CA LYS A 78 13.29 -13.20 -4.07
C LYS A 78 12.36 -12.24 -3.34
N ALA A 79 11.15 -12.70 -2.98
CA ALA A 79 10.22 -11.91 -2.20
C ALA A 79 10.80 -11.56 -0.82
N THR A 80 11.40 -12.54 -0.13
CA THR A 80 12.07 -12.36 1.17
C THR A 80 13.26 -11.39 1.06
N ARG A 81 14.09 -11.54 0.02
CA ARG A 81 15.21 -10.61 -0.21
C ARG A 81 14.73 -9.16 -0.27
N VAL A 82 13.69 -8.85 -1.02
CA VAL A 82 13.18 -7.48 -1.15
C VAL A 82 12.40 -7.05 0.10
N ASN A 83 11.52 -7.92 0.62
CA ASN A 83 10.54 -7.56 1.65
C ASN A 83 11.04 -7.74 3.10
N GLN A 84 12.15 -8.45 3.33
CA GLN A 84 12.80 -8.58 4.64
C GLN A 84 14.15 -7.87 4.67
N VAL A 85 15.08 -8.21 3.74
CA VAL A 85 16.42 -7.62 3.75
C VAL A 85 16.35 -6.12 3.42
N GLY A 86 15.51 -5.71 2.47
CA GLY A 86 15.27 -4.30 2.17
C GLY A 86 14.88 -3.49 3.40
N PRO A 87 13.79 -3.81 4.12
CA PRO A 87 13.41 -3.12 5.36
C PRO A 87 14.48 -3.14 6.46
N ARG A 88 15.25 -4.25 6.61
CA ARG A 88 16.40 -4.29 7.52
C ARG A 88 17.43 -3.21 7.17
N ASN A 89 17.79 -3.11 5.91
CA ASN A 89 18.75 -2.13 5.43
C ASN A 89 18.23 -0.69 5.60
N MET A 90 16.93 -0.45 5.32
CA MET A 90 16.30 0.85 5.55
C MET A 90 16.28 1.24 7.02
N ALA A 91 16.00 0.28 7.91
CA ALA A 91 16.06 0.52 9.36
C ALA A 91 17.49 0.82 9.83
N GLN A 92 18.50 0.16 9.27
CA GLN A 92 19.90 0.46 9.57
C GLN A 92 20.27 1.88 9.12
N VAL A 93 19.92 2.29 7.89
CA VAL A 93 20.14 3.65 7.40
C VAL A 93 19.46 4.68 8.30
N ALA A 94 18.18 4.47 8.63
CA ALA A 94 17.43 5.37 9.50
C ALA A 94 18.09 5.52 10.89
N LYS A 95 18.57 4.40 11.46
CA LYS A 95 19.29 4.39 12.75
C LYS A 95 20.60 5.16 12.68
N GLU A 96 21.42 4.94 11.64
CA GLU A 96 22.71 5.62 11.46
C GLU A 96 22.54 7.13 11.26
N LEU A 97 21.53 7.54 10.47
CA LEU A 97 21.23 8.94 10.22
C LEU A 97 20.40 9.59 11.34
N LYS A 98 19.85 8.80 12.28
CA LYS A 98 18.95 9.24 13.34
C LYS A 98 17.71 9.96 12.80
N ILE A 99 17.09 9.40 11.76
CA ILE A 99 15.90 9.92 11.10
C ILE A 99 14.72 8.95 11.21
N PRO A 100 13.47 9.43 11.14
CA PRO A 100 12.30 8.57 11.13
C PRO A 100 12.25 7.68 9.88
N LEU A 101 11.67 6.47 10.04
CA LEU A 101 11.36 5.54 8.96
C LEU A 101 9.85 5.31 8.86
N ILE A 102 9.25 5.56 7.70
CA ILE A 102 7.90 5.11 7.37
C ILE A 102 8.02 3.91 6.42
N HIS A 103 7.45 2.76 6.79
CA HIS A 103 7.48 1.54 6.00
C HIS A 103 6.06 1.08 5.65
N ILE A 104 5.84 0.76 4.38
CA ILE A 104 4.54 0.27 3.90
C ILE A 104 4.49 -1.25 4.01
N SER A 105 3.52 -1.75 4.80
CA SER A 105 3.23 -3.16 4.98
C SER A 105 1.84 -3.53 4.44
N THR A 106 1.29 -4.67 4.80
CA THR A 106 0.11 -5.27 4.19
C THR A 106 -0.81 -5.93 5.22
N ASP A 107 -2.09 -6.07 4.86
CA ASP A 107 -3.10 -6.90 5.52
C ASP A 107 -2.78 -8.40 5.45
N TYR A 108 -1.98 -8.85 4.48
CA TYR A 108 -1.55 -10.25 4.33
C TYR A 108 -0.68 -10.76 5.48
N VAL A 109 -0.30 -9.94 6.44
CA VAL A 109 0.36 -10.39 7.69
C VAL A 109 -0.60 -11.16 8.61
N PHE A 110 -1.91 -11.08 8.36
CA PHE A 110 -2.94 -11.79 9.10
C PHE A 110 -3.44 -13.04 8.36
N SER A 111 -4.04 -13.99 9.10
CA SER A 111 -4.54 -15.25 8.52
C SER A 111 -5.77 -15.08 7.61
N GLY A 112 -6.47 -13.97 7.70
CA GLY A 112 -7.69 -13.75 6.93
C GLY A 112 -8.90 -14.57 7.40
N GLN A 113 -8.84 -15.19 8.57
CA GLN A 113 -9.90 -16.07 9.13
C GLN A 113 -10.68 -15.39 10.28
N SER A 114 -10.78 -14.07 10.26
CA SER A 114 -11.55 -13.31 11.24
C SER A 114 -12.96 -13.00 10.74
N GLN A 115 -13.87 -12.70 11.67
CA GLN A 115 -15.17 -12.08 11.41
C GLN A 115 -15.24 -10.66 11.97
N GLN A 116 -14.14 -10.18 12.52
CA GLN A 116 -13.99 -8.84 13.11
C GLN A 116 -12.75 -8.17 12.50
N PRO A 117 -12.75 -6.85 12.36
CA PRO A 117 -11.59 -6.11 11.89
C PRO A 117 -10.33 -6.43 12.69
N TRP A 118 -9.23 -6.67 11.99
CA TRP A 118 -7.93 -6.97 12.60
C TRP A 118 -7.39 -5.72 13.30
N ARG A 119 -7.02 -5.86 14.57
CA ARG A 119 -6.37 -4.79 15.32
C ARG A 119 -4.86 -4.80 15.08
N THR A 120 -4.20 -3.65 15.29
CA THR A 120 -2.73 -3.53 15.11
C THR A 120 -1.94 -4.56 15.92
N HIS A 121 -2.44 -4.95 17.10
CA HIS A 121 -1.86 -5.93 18.01
C HIS A 121 -2.45 -7.34 17.89
N SER A 122 -3.34 -7.59 16.91
CA SER A 122 -3.80 -8.95 16.62
C SER A 122 -2.63 -9.85 16.24
N LYS A 123 -2.72 -11.15 16.59
CA LYS A 123 -1.69 -12.13 16.22
C LYS A 123 -1.51 -12.15 14.70
N THR A 124 -0.28 -11.96 14.27
CA THR A 124 0.09 -12.09 12.86
C THR A 124 0.34 -13.56 12.52
N GLU A 125 -0.27 -14.03 11.43
CA GLU A 125 -0.24 -15.42 11.01
C GLU A 125 -0.44 -15.50 9.48
N PRO A 126 0.57 -15.05 8.70
CA PRO A 126 0.47 -14.96 7.24
C PRO A 126 0.29 -16.34 6.61
N MET A 127 -0.59 -16.44 5.62
CA MET A 127 -0.90 -17.69 4.91
C MET A 127 -0.22 -17.78 3.54
N SER A 128 0.57 -16.79 3.15
CA SER A 128 1.26 -16.72 1.87
C SER A 128 2.73 -16.34 2.03
N ALA A 129 3.57 -16.73 1.08
CA ALA A 129 4.99 -16.35 1.05
C ALA A 129 5.15 -14.82 1.01
N TYR A 130 4.29 -14.12 0.27
CA TYR A 130 4.23 -12.66 0.28
C TYR A 130 3.97 -12.09 1.68
N GLY A 131 2.89 -12.54 2.34
CA GLY A 131 2.54 -12.08 3.69
C GLY A 131 3.64 -12.36 4.71
N LEU A 132 4.25 -13.56 4.63
CA LEU A 132 5.38 -13.92 5.49
C LEU A 132 6.58 -13.01 5.24
N SER A 133 6.96 -12.78 4.00
CA SER A 133 8.11 -11.91 3.67
C SER A 133 7.91 -10.47 4.17
N LYS A 134 6.68 -9.92 4.06
CA LYS A 134 6.34 -8.59 4.59
C LYS A 134 6.38 -8.56 6.13
N LEU A 135 5.85 -9.59 6.80
CA LEU A 135 5.92 -9.71 8.26
C LEU A 135 7.36 -9.79 8.77
N LEU A 136 8.23 -10.52 8.05
CA LEU A 136 9.66 -10.57 8.40
C LEU A 136 10.30 -9.18 8.30
N GLY A 137 9.93 -8.38 7.30
CA GLY A 137 10.37 -6.97 7.20
C GLY A 137 9.93 -6.10 8.37
N GLU A 138 8.66 -6.22 8.81
CA GLU A 138 8.17 -5.53 10.02
C GLU A 138 9.03 -5.89 11.26
N LYS A 139 9.36 -7.19 11.41
CA LYS A 139 10.19 -7.68 12.52
C LYS A 139 11.62 -7.13 12.47
N GLU A 140 12.20 -7.00 11.29
CA GLU A 140 13.54 -6.40 11.14
C GLU A 140 13.55 -4.92 11.58
N ILE A 141 12.52 -4.16 11.21
CA ILE A 141 12.37 -2.76 11.63
C ILE A 141 12.23 -2.66 13.15
N THR A 142 11.26 -3.38 13.72
CA THR A 142 11.00 -3.33 15.17
C THR A 142 12.14 -3.85 16.04
N LYS A 143 13.00 -4.74 15.49
CA LYS A 143 14.22 -5.20 16.15
C LYS A 143 15.35 -4.17 16.09
N SER A 144 15.42 -3.39 15.00
CA SER A 144 16.53 -2.47 14.75
C SER A 144 16.33 -1.09 15.33
N LEU A 145 15.08 -0.64 15.43
CA LEU A 145 14.67 0.69 15.87
C LEU A 145 13.82 0.60 17.13
N ASP A 146 14.24 1.27 18.18
CA ASP A 146 13.47 1.37 19.43
C ASP A 146 12.37 2.44 19.34
N ALA A 147 12.56 3.46 18.49
CA ALA A 147 11.67 4.59 18.26
C ALA A 147 11.82 5.11 16.82
N ASP A 148 11.01 6.13 16.47
CA ASP A 148 11.06 6.84 15.19
C ASP A 148 10.80 5.95 13.96
N PHE A 149 9.95 4.93 14.11
CA PHE A 149 9.45 4.16 12.99
C PHE A 149 7.91 4.14 12.93
N TYR A 150 7.38 4.06 11.72
CA TYR A 150 5.96 3.93 11.45
C TYR A 150 5.75 2.83 10.41
N ILE A 151 5.15 1.71 10.82
CA ILE A 151 4.77 0.63 9.92
C ILE A 151 3.30 0.82 9.57
N LEU A 152 3.02 1.15 8.31
CA LEU A 152 1.67 1.38 7.81
C LEU A 152 1.20 0.14 7.04
N ARG A 153 0.32 -0.68 7.66
CA ARG A 153 -0.33 -1.80 6.99
C ARG A 153 -1.48 -1.27 6.15
N THR A 154 -1.44 -1.56 4.88
CA THR A 154 -2.49 -1.18 3.92
C THR A 154 -3.06 -2.40 3.20
N ALA A 155 -4.12 -2.21 2.41
CA ALA A 155 -4.80 -3.27 1.68
C ALA A 155 -5.32 -2.76 0.33
N TRP A 156 -5.38 -3.64 -0.67
CA TRP A 156 -6.06 -3.44 -1.95
C TRP A 156 -5.76 -2.09 -2.61
N LEU A 157 -4.49 -1.75 -2.69
CA LEU A 157 -4.01 -0.44 -3.13
C LEU A 157 -4.23 -0.25 -4.64
N TYR A 158 -4.85 0.87 -5.02
CA TYR A 158 -5.11 1.23 -6.41
C TYR A 158 -5.04 2.74 -6.63
N GLY A 159 -4.89 3.13 -7.90
CA GLY A 159 -4.85 4.54 -8.30
C GLY A 159 -4.56 4.69 -9.79
N PRO A 160 -4.20 5.89 -10.25
CA PRO A 160 -3.94 6.15 -11.66
C PRO A 160 -2.65 5.50 -12.16
N TYR A 161 -1.72 5.16 -11.26
CA TYR A 161 -0.41 4.63 -11.61
C TYR A 161 -0.32 3.12 -11.51
N GLY A 162 0.58 2.54 -12.32
CA GLY A 162 0.85 1.11 -12.33
C GLY A 162 -0.32 0.25 -12.79
N LYS A 163 -0.16 -1.06 -12.65
CA LYS A 163 -1.23 -2.04 -12.92
C LYS A 163 -1.97 -2.31 -11.62
N ASN A 164 -3.30 -2.22 -11.63
CA ASN A 164 -4.14 -2.53 -10.48
C ASN A 164 -5.52 -3.00 -10.92
N PHE A 165 -6.30 -3.52 -9.97
CA PHE A 165 -7.62 -4.07 -10.20
C PHE A 165 -8.58 -3.02 -10.80
N SER A 166 -8.64 -1.81 -10.22
CA SER A 166 -9.59 -0.77 -10.66
C SER A 166 -9.38 -0.37 -12.11
N LYS A 167 -8.13 -0.20 -12.57
CA LYS A 167 -7.82 0.06 -13.98
C LYS A 167 -8.20 -1.11 -14.88
N THR A 168 -7.98 -2.34 -14.42
CA THR A 168 -8.35 -3.54 -15.19
C THR A 168 -9.86 -3.63 -15.36
N ILE A 169 -10.65 -3.38 -14.32
CA ILE A 169 -12.11 -3.40 -14.35
C ILE A 169 -12.64 -2.26 -15.23
N LEU A 170 -12.14 -1.03 -15.05
CA LEU A 170 -12.52 0.10 -15.88
C LEU A 170 -12.26 -0.17 -17.37
N LYS A 171 -11.07 -0.69 -17.70
CA LYS A 171 -10.75 -1.07 -19.08
C LYS A 171 -11.75 -2.06 -19.64
N LYS A 172 -12.09 -3.13 -18.89
CA LYS A 172 -13.11 -4.11 -19.31
C LYS A 172 -14.49 -3.49 -19.45
N ALA A 173 -14.88 -2.56 -18.58
CA ALA A 173 -16.16 -1.87 -18.65
C ALA A 173 -16.34 -1.12 -19.98
N ILE A 174 -15.32 -0.36 -20.39
CA ILE A 174 -15.40 0.52 -21.57
C ILE A 174 -15.03 -0.16 -22.90
N THR A 175 -14.21 -1.22 -22.89
CA THR A 175 -13.73 -1.88 -24.14
C THR A 175 -14.50 -3.13 -24.53
N SER A 176 -15.36 -3.67 -23.67
CA SER A 176 -16.14 -4.87 -23.94
C SER A 176 -17.58 -4.68 -23.48
N LYS A 177 -18.51 -5.41 -24.05
CA LYS A 177 -19.91 -5.51 -23.56
C LYS A 177 -20.19 -6.85 -22.89
N GLU A 178 -19.21 -7.75 -22.85
CA GLU A 178 -19.34 -9.06 -22.23
C GLU A 178 -19.44 -8.96 -20.71
N PRO A 179 -20.23 -9.85 -20.06
CA PRO A 179 -20.24 -9.97 -18.61
C PRO A 179 -18.86 -10.35 -18.05
N ILE A 180 -18.58 -9.91 -16.84
CA ILE A 180 -17.38 -10.28 -16.09
C ILE A 180 -17.75 -10.95 -14.78
N ASN A 181 -17.05 -12.02 -14.41
CA ASN A 181 -17.21 -12.65 -13.10
C ASN A 181 -16.18 -12.08 -12.15
N VAL A 182 -16.61 -11.67 -10.95
CA VAL A 182 -15.77 -11.05 -9.92
C VAL A 182 -16.06 -11.67 -8.56
N VAL A 183 -15.00 -11.98 -7.83
CA VAL A 183 -15.06 -12.63 -6.51
C VAL A 183 -15.79 -11.75 -5.49
N ASN A 184 -16.76 -12.33 -4.77
CA ASN A 184 -17.55 -11.64 -3.74
C ASN A 184 -17.36 -12.22 -2.32
N ASP A 185 -16.61 -13.30 -2.15
CA ASP A 185 -16.34 -13.99 -0.88
C ASP A 185 -14.99 -13.62 -0.24
N GLN A 186 -14.32 -12.61 -0.77
CA GLN A 186 -13.16 -11.96 -0.17
C GLN A 186 -13.53 -10.54 0.23
N ILE A 187 -13.47 -10.25 1.53
CA ILE A 187 -13.84 -8.96 2.10
C ILE A 187 -12.59 -8.23 2.59
N GLY A 188 -12.39 -7.01 2.14
CA GLY A 188 -11.24 -6.16 2.47
C GLY A 188 -11.57 -4.68 2.37
N GLN A 189 -10.54 -3.87 2.16
CA GLN A 189 -10.66 -2.41 2.11
C GLN A 189 -9.95 -1.87 0.87
N PRO A 190 -10.70 -1.51 -0.19
CA PRO A 190 -10.12 -0.79 -1.31
C PRO A 190 -9.49 0.51 -0.83
N THR A 191 -8.20 0.71 -1.13
CA THR A 191 -7.47 1.88 -0.66
C THR A 191 -6.84 2.62 -1.83
N THR A 192 -7.12 3.93 -1.96
CA THR A 192 -6.50 4.73 -3.02
C THR A 192 -5.08 5.12 -2.64
N THR A 193 -4.19 5.13 -3.62
CA THR A 193 -2.81 5.62 -3.43
C THR A 193 -2.77 7.08 -2.99
N LYS A 194 -3.73 7.89 -3.42
CA LYS A 194 -3.92 9.28 -3.00
C LYS A 194 -4.19 9.38 -1.49
N SER A 195 -5.20 8.66 -1.00
CA SER A 195 -5.53 8.68 0.45
C SER A 195 -4.37 8.17 1.32
N LEU A 196 -3.65 7.14 0.85
CA LEU A 196 -2.50 6.64 1.59
C LEU A 196 -1.32 7.62 1.56
N ALA A 197 -1.07 8.30 0.43
CA ALA A 197 -0.06 9.36 0.33
C ALA A 197 -0.37 10.53 1.29
N GLU A 198 -1.63 10.97 1.35
CA GLU A 198 -2.09 11.98 2.30
C GLU A 198 -1.92 11.54 3.75
N GLN A 199 -2.17 10.25 4.06
CA GLN A 199 -1.97 9.72 5.40
C GLN A 199 -0.49 9.65 5.78
N ILE A 200 0.40 9.24 4.86
CA ILE A 200 1.86 9.29 5.03
C ILE A 200 2.30 10.73 5.33
N PHE A 201 1.80 11.69 4.57
CA PHE A 201 2.11 13.11 4.75
C PHE A 201 1.67 13.62 6.14
N LYS A 202 0.46 13.23 6.58
CA LYS A 202 -0.05 13.57 7.92
C LYS A 202 0.82 12.95 9.02
N VAL A 203 1.22 11.68 8.88
CA VAL A 203 2.11 10.99 9.83
C VAL A 203 3.46 11.70 9.92
N ALA A 204 4.07 12.03 8.77
CA ALA A 204 5.35 12.75 8.74
C ALA A 204 5.29 14.14 9.39
N LYS A 205 4.15 14.82 9.26
CA LYS A 205 3.93 16.17 9.82
C LYS A 205 3.57 16.15 11.31
N SER A 206 3.02 15.04 11.79
CA SER A 206 2.56 14.87 13.16
C SER A 206 3.66 14.25 14.03
N ARG A 207 3.48 14.39 15.35
CA ARG A 207 4.33 13.72 16.35
C ARG A 207 3.57 12.56 16.99
N VAL A 208 2.92 11.71 16.16
CA VAL A 208 2.27 10.52 16.69
C VAL A 208 3.33 9.56 17.25
N PRO A 209 2.98 8.75 18.26
CA PRO A 209 3.90 7.73 18.78
C PRO A 209 4.36 6.76 17.68
N SER A 210 5.64 6.36 17.74
CA SER A 210 6.19 5.31 16.89
C SER A 210 5.41 4.01 17.04
N GLY A 211 5.30 3.24 15.96
CA GLY A 211 4.64 1.94 16.02
C GLY A 211 3.97 1.49 14.73
N VAL A 212 3.07 0.51 14.89
CA VAL A 212 2.30 -0.09 13.79
C VAL A 212 0.92 0.54 13.73
N TYR A 213 0.53 0.98 12.54
CA TYR A 213 -0.78 1.57 12.23
C TYR A 213 -1.42 0.88 11.02
N HIS A 214 -2.74 0.89 10.98
CA HIS A 214 -3.50 0.44 9.83
C HIS A 214 -3.92 1.64 8.98
N ALA A 215 -3.50 1.68 7.74
CA ALA A 215 -3.69 2.81 6.83
C ALA A 215 -4.43 2.35 5.56
N THR A 216 -5.74 2.19 5.68
CA THR A 216 -6.69 1.86 4.61
C THR A 216 -7.81 2.89 4.55
N ASN A 217 -8.48 3.02 3.42
CA ASN A 217 -9.76 3.72 3.41
C ASN A 217 -10.76 3.01 4.34
N THR A 218 -11.66 3.75 4.99
CA THR A 218 -12.68 3.18 5.89
C THR A 218 -13.80 2.48 5.11
N GLY A 219 -14.63 1.74 5.82
CA GLY A 219 -15.62 0.84 5.21
C GLY A 219 -15.03 -0.52 4.89
N GLN A 220 -15.79 -1.34 4.21
CA GLN A 220 -15.36 -2.64 3.69
C GLN A 220 -16.07 -2.97 2.39
N ALA A 221 -15.48 -3.81 1.55
CA ALA A 221 -16.01 -4.23 0.27
C ALA A 221 -15.52 -5.62 -0.11
N SER A 222 -16.26 -6.32 -0.96
CA SER A 222 -15.72 -7.39 -1.78
C SER A 222 -15.07 -6.81 -3.06
N TRP A 223 -14.33 -7.65 -3.79
CA TRP A 223 -13.86 -7.26 -5.13
C TRP A 223 -15.03 -7.00 -6.09
N TRP A 224 -16.13 -7.74 -5.90
CA TRP A 224 -17.36 -7.54 -6.66
C TRP A 224 -17.97 -6.16 -6.38
N ASP A 225 -18.09 -5.75 -5.11
CA ASP A 225 -18.60 -4.41 -4.76
C ASP A 225 -17.77 -3.30 -5.40
N LEU A 226 -16.43 -3.44 -5.38
CA LEU A 226 -15.54 -2.45 -6.01
C LEU A 226 -15.73 -2.42 -7.53
N ALA A 227 -15.92 -3.57 -8.18
CA ALA A 227 -16.16 -3.63 -9.61
C ALA A 227 -17.52 -3.02 -9.99
N CYS A 228 -18.57 -3.27 -9.22
CA CYS A 228 -19.90 -2.66 -9.41
C CYS A 228 -19.83 -1.13 -9.33
N GLU A 229 -19.17 -0.59 -8.30
CA GLU A 229 -19.02 0.87 -8.14
C GLU A 229 -18.24 1.50 -9.32
N ILE A 230 -17.23 0.80 -9.88
CA ILE A 230 -16.51 1.27 -11.08
C ILE A 230 -17.41 1.30 -12.30
N PHE A 231 -18.24 0.26 -12.53
CA PHE A 231 -19.20 0.21 -13.62
C PHE A 231 -20.23 1.33 -13.50
N GLU A 232 -20.77 1.55 -12.31
CA GLU A 232 -21.70 2.64 -12.04
C GLU A 232 -21.08 4.02 -12.34
N LEU A 233 -19.85 4.25 -11.85
CA LEU A 233 -19.15 5.54 -12.04
C LEU A 233 -18.83 5.85 -13.50
N VAL A 234 -18.61 4.84 -14.34
CA VAL A 234 -18.37 5.04 -15.79
C VAL A 234 -19.65 5.01 -16.62
N GLY A 235 -20.81 4.79 -15.98
CA GLY A 235 -22.12 4.76 -16.66
C GLY A 235 -22.40 3.48 -17.45
N GLU A 236 -21.73 2.37 -17.11
CA GLU A 236 -21.94 1.06 -17.72
C GLU A 236 -22.91 0.20 -16.90
N ASP A 237 -23.54 -0.77 -17.56
CA ASP A 237 -24.52 -1.67 -16.93
C ASP A 237 -23.86 -2.55 -15.83
N VAL A 238 -24.27 -2.34 -14.59
CA VAL A 238 -23.78 -3.07 -13.40
C VAL A 238 -24.18 -4.56 -13.43
N GLU A 239 -25.28 -4.93 -14.09
CA GLU A 239 -25.70 -6.34 -14.24
C GLU A 239 -24.68 -7.19 -15.01
N ARG A 240 -23.75 -6.54 -15.72
CA ARG A 240 -22.61 -7.22 -16.35
C ARG A 240 -21.57 -7.73 -15.36
N VAL A 241 -21.57 -7.20 -14.13
CA VAL A 241 -20.66 -7.64 -13.07
C VAL A 241 -21.32 -8.76 -12.26
N ARG A 242 -20.98 -10.00 -12.58
CA ARG A 242 -21.57 -11.17 -11.96
C ARG A 242 -20.77 -11.59 -10.74
N PRO A 243 -21.42 -11.82 -9.58
CA PRO A 243 -20.72 -12.34 -8.41
C PRO A 243 -20.25 -13.77 -8.67
N SER A 244 -19.09 -14.10 -8.13
CA SER A 244 -18.46 -15.42 -8.22
C SER A 244 -17.73 -15.71 -6.91
N THR A 245 -17.32 -16.96 -6.70
CA THR A 245 -16.60 -17.37 -5.50
C THR A 245 -15.12 -17.58 -5.79
N SER A 246 -14.28 -17.55 -4.75
CA SER A 246 -12.85 -17.86 -4.87
C SER A 246 -12.59 -19.27 -5.40
N GLU A 247 -13.53 -20.21 -5.22
CA GLU A 247 -13.42 -21.60 -5.70
C GLU A 247 -13.52 -21.69 -7.22
N GLU A 248 -14.25 -20.76 -7.86
CA GLU A 248 -14.37 -20.67 -9.31
C GLU A 248 -13.13 -20.07 -9.99
N PHE A 249 -12.26 -19.43 -9.21
CA PHE A 249 -10.99 -18.88 -9.67
C PHE A 249 -9.82 -19.55 -8.93
N PRO A 250 -9.43 -20.76 -9.29
CA PRO A 250 -8.35 -21.46 -8.63
C PRO A 250 -7.06 -20.64 -8.70
N SER A 251 -6.53 -20.30 -7.55
CA SER A 251 -5.26 -19.61 -7.38
C SER A 251 -4.30 -20.49 -6.58
N LYS A 252 -3.02 -20.47 -6.93
CA LYS A 252 -1.96 -21.13 -6.13
C LYS A 252 -1.86 -20.52 -4.73
N VAL A 253 -2.31 -19.27 -4.56
CA VAL A 253 -2.23 -18.53 -3.31
C VAL A 253 -3.56 -18.53 -2.59
N LYS A 254 -3.55 -18.89 -1.31
CA LYS A 254 -4.70 -18.69 -0.42
C LYS A 254 -4.82 -17.21 -0.08
N ARG A 255 -5.82 -16.55 -0.65
CA ARG A 255 -6.12 -15.15 -0.35
C ARG A 255 -6.98 -15.05 0.90
N PRO A 256 -6.78 -14.03 1.76
CA PRO A 256 -7.60 -13.81 2.95
C PRO A 256 -9.09 -13.69 2.59
N LYS A 257 -9.97 -14.45 3.27
CA LYS A 257 -11.43 -14.28 3.13
C LYS A 257 -11.91 -12.98 3.78
N TYR A 258 -11.25 -12.57 4.87
CA TYR A 258 -11.56 -11.33 5.59
C TYR A 258 -10.27 -10.62 6.01
N SER A 259 -9.97 -9.49 5.39
CA SER A 259 -8.74 -8.73 5.63
C SER A 259 -8.97 -7.29 6.11
N VAL A 260 -10.19 -6.98 6.59
CA VAL A 260 -10.53 -5.65 7.09
C VAL A 260 -9.66 -5.27 8.30
N LEU A 261 -9.04 -4.10 8.25
CA LEU A 261 -8.13 -3.56 9.24
C LEU A 261 -8.84 -2.53 10.14
N ASP A 262 -8.75 -2.69 11.45
CA ASP A 262 -9.25 -1.73 12.44
C ASP A 262 -8.37 -0.47 12.44
N GLN A 263 -8.98 0.69 12.32
CA GLN A 263 -8.29 1.98 12.26
C GLN A 263 -8.43 2.81 13.55
N SER A 264 -8.95 2.23 14.63
CA SER A 264 -9.15 2.94 15.90
C SER A 264 -7.87 3.47 16.54
N ALA A 265 -6.71 3.01 16.09
CA ALA A 265 -5.41 3.53 16.55
C ALA A 265 -5.22 5.01 16.20
N TRP A 266 -5.77 5.49 15.08
CA TRP A 266 -5.63 6.89 14.66
C TRP A 266 -6.33 7.85 15.62
N SER A 267 -7.57 7.55 16.01
CA SER A 267 -8.32 8.40 16.96
C SER A 267 -7.65 8.49 18.34
N LYS A 268 -6.96 7.42 18.78
CA LYS A 268 -6.22 7.40 20.06
C LYS A 268 -5.02 8.35 20.06
N VAL A 269 -4.50 8.70 18.90
CA VAL A 269 -3.38 9.62 18.73
C VAL A 269 -3.81 10.99 18.18
N GLY A 270 -5.12 11.26 18.15
CA GLY A 270 -5.68 12.53 17.71
C GLY A 270 -5.65 12.75 16.19
N MET A 271 -5.51 11.68 15.40
CA MET A 271 -5.57 11.74 13.95
C MET A 271 -6.91 11.19 13.44
N GLU A 272 -7.38 11.77 12.35
CA GLU A 272 -8.55 11.26 11.64
C GLU A 272 -8.23 10.00 10.85
N SER A 273 -9.20 9.10 10.77
CA SER A 273 -9.17 7.96 9.84
C SER A 273 -9.20 8.43 8.40
N MET A 274 -8.69 7.60 7.50
CA MET A 274 -8.76 7.85 6.06
C MET A 274 -10.23 7.87 5.58
N PRO A 275 -10.55 8.54 4.44
CA PRO A 275 -11.91 8.63 3.93
C PRO A 275 -12.58 7.26 3.70
N GLU A 276 -13.90 7.23 3.63
CA GLU A 276 -14.63 6.05 3.20
C GLU A 276 -14.29 5.70 1.74
N TRP A 277 -14.15 4.40 1.43
CA TRP A 277 -13.56 3.92 0.18
C TRP A 277 -14.32 4.35 -1.09
N ARG A 278 -15.68 4.43 -1.04
CA ARG A 278 -16.47 4.93 -2.19
C ARG A 278 -16.22 6.40 -2.45
N ARG A 279 -16.16 7.19 -1.37
CA ARG A 279 -15.81 8.60 -1.48
C ARG A 279 -14.41 8.76 -2.06
N ALA A 280 -13.43 8.02 -1.53
CA ALA A 280 -12.05 8.06 -2.03
C ALA A 280 -11.94 7.61 -3.49
N LEU A 281 -12.70 6.59 -3.90
CA LEU A 281 -12.77 6.16 -5.30
C LEU A 281 -13.33 7.28 -6.18
N LYS A 282 -14.47 7.90 -5.82
CA LYS A 282 -15.08 9.00 -6.60
C LYS A 282 -14.11 10.17 -6.79
N GLU A 283 -13.34 10.51 -5.76
CA GLU A 283 -12.36 11.60 -5.82
C GLU A 283 -11.21 11.31 -6.78
N VAL A 284 -10.71 10.07 -6.87
CA VAL A 284 -9.57 9.70 -7.74
C VAL A 284 -10.01 9.18 -9.11
N PHE A 285 -11.29 8.90 -9.31
CA PHE A 285 -11.80 8.24 -10.51
C PHE A 285 -11.50 8.97 -11.82
N PRO A 286 -11.61 10.32 -11.90
CA PRO A 286 -11.24 11.04 -13.12
C PRO A 286 -9.78 10.85 -13.54
N GLU A 287 -8.87 10.71 -12.57
CA GLU A 287 -7.45 10.47 -12.83
C GLU A 287 -7.21 9.04 -13.32
N ILE A 288 -7.96 8.07 -12.78
CA ILE A 288 -7.92 6.67 -13.23
C ILE A 288 -8.43 6.57 -14.66
N CYS A 289 -9.54 7.25 -15.00
CA CYS A 289 -10.07 7.29 -16.38
C CYS A 289 -9.03 7.81 -17.37
N LYS A 290 -8.44 8.98 -17.10
CA LYS A 290 -7.37 9.55 -17.93
C LYS A 290 -6.17 8.61 -18.09
N ALA A 291 -5.82 7.85 -17.03
CA ALA A 291 -4.72 6.90 -17.08
C ALA A 291 -5.05 5.69 -17.97
N VAL A 292 -6.29 5.19 -17.91
CA VAL A 292 -6.75 4.07 -18.76
C VAL A 292 -6.87 4.49 -20.22
N GLU A 293 -7.41 5.68 -20.50
CA GLU A 293 -7.50 6.25 -21.86
C GLU A 293 -6.15 6.35 -22.56
N ARG A 294 -5.08 6.68 -21.82
CA ARG A 294 -3.72 6.75 -22.36
C ARG A 294 -3.09 5.37 -22.64
N GLU A 295 -3.65 4.31 -22.06
CA GLU A 295 -3.17 2.94 -22.19
C GLU A 295 -3.97 2.14 -23.28
N LEU A 296 -5.05 2.71 -23.80
CA LEU A 296 -5.85 2.18 -24.92
C LEU A 296 -5.31 2.66 -26.25
#